data_2b356686c368a27161e8f442c6f1b02c
#
_entry.id   2b356686c368a27161e8f442c6f1b02c
#
_cell.length_a   1.000
_cell.length_b   1.000
_cell.length_c   1.000
_cell.angle_alpha   90.00
_cell.angle_beta   90.00
_cell.angle_gamma   90.00
#
_symmetry.space_group_name_H-M   'P 1'
#
loop_
_entity.id
_entity.type
_entity.pdbx_description
1 polymer ?
#
loop_
_entity_poly.entity_id
_entity_poly.type
_entity_poly.pdbx_seq_one_letter_code
_entity_poly.pdbx_strand_id
1 'polypeptide(L)'
;MTRTIDIEIAIMRHFDFRQKIIVPNITSMMGVLGFETDMLVLTRQGYATGLEIKVSKADLKADFNKRHMKALLDPFNEKRALERYYKKFKYFYYAIPEELLPDALELIPEYFGIFCYVSKRHRFMREARKAKMLFNYKWSDEDVVNVMRLGTMRIFSLKKQIQRNEQRNLQRV
;
A
#
# COMPACT_ATOMS: atom_id res chain seq x y z
N MET A 1 17.51 -2.50 -10.94
CA MET A 1 16.27 -3.20 -10.50
C MET A 1 15.66 -2.38 -9.36
N THR A 2 14.40 -1.97 -9.49
CA THR A 2 13.67 -1.23 -8.46
C THR A 2 13.32 -2.16 -7.31
N ARG A 3 13.54 -1.73 -6.07
CA ARG A 3 13.19 -2.49 -4.86
C ARG A 3 11.94 -1.91 -4.22
N THR A 4 11.19 -2.73 -3.50
CA THR A 4 10.00 -2.29 -2.73
C THR A 4 10.29 -1.09 -1.85
N ILE A 5 11.42 -1.10 -1.12
CA ILE A 5 11.81 -0.01 -0.21
C ILE A 5 12.03 1.34 -0.95
N ASP A 6 12.47 1.32 -2.21
CA ASP A 6 12.66 2.54 -2.99
C ASP A 6 11.30 3.19 -3.31
N ILE A 7 10.28 2.35 -3.60
CA ILE A 7 8.90 2.78 -3.84
C ILE A 7 8.25 3.27 -2.54
N GLU A 8 8.39 2.54 -1.44
CA GLU A 8 7.86 2.94 -0.11
C GLU A 8 8.36 4.34 0.28
N ILE A 9 9.67 4.59 0.17
CA ILE A 9 10.27 5.90 0.47
C ILE A 9 9.70 6.98 -0.45
N ALA A 10 9.54 6.69 -1.74
CA ALA A 10 8.98 7.65 -2.70
C ALA A 10 7.50 7.97 -2.40
N ILE A 11 6.70 6.97 -2.01
CA ILE A 11 5.31 7.14 -1.55
C ILE A 11 5.26 8.03 -0.30
N MET A 12 6.10 7.75 0.70
CA MET A 12 6.13 8.53 1.93
C MET A 12 6.42 10.01 1.65
N ARG A 13 7.35 10.30 0.73
CA ARG A 13 7.68 11.67 0.29
C ARG A 13 6.52 12.30 -0.49
N HIS A 14 5.91 11.55 -1.42
CA HIS A 14 4.81 12.03 -2.25
C HIS A 14 3.59 12.45 -1.43
N PHE A 15 3.25 11.67 -0.41
CA PHE A 15 2.12 11.97 0.48
C PHE A 15 2.47 12.88 1.65
N ASP A 16 3.70 13.37 1.74
CA ASP A 16 4.19 14.20 2.85
C ASP A 16 4.04 13.52 4.23
N PHE A 17 4.98 12.64 4.53
CA PHE A 17 5.02 11.88 5.79
C PHE A 17 5.06 12.73 7.06
N ARG A 18 5.32 14.06 6.95
CA ARG A 18 5.30 14.99 8.09
C ARG A 18 3.91 15.46 8.44
N GLN A 19 2.97 15.39 7.49
CA GLN A 19 1.60 15.89 7.67
C GLN A 19 0.55 14.80 7.73
N LYS A 20 0.85 13.59 7.24
CA LYS A 20 -0.07 12.47 7.19
C LYS A 20 0.45 11.29 8.00
N ILE A 21 -0.47 10.49 8.52
CA ILE A 21 -0.12 9.21 9.12
C ILE A 21 0.09 8.22 7.97
N ILE A 22 1.32 7.71 7.83
CA ILE A 22 1.66 6.72 6.81
C ILE A 22 2.23 5.50 7.51
N VAL A 23 1.57 4.36 7.34
CA VAL A 23 1.97 3.11 7.99
C VAL A 23 2.17 2.03 6.93
N PRO A 24 3.37 1.44 6.86
CA PRO A 24 3.64 0.32 5.96
C PRO A 24 3.15 -1.02 6.53
N ASN A 25 2.87 -1.96 5.64
CA ASN A 25 2.54 -3.36 5.95
C ASN A 25 1.40 -3.49 6.97
N ILE A 26 0.23 -2.97 6.65
CA ILE A 26 -0.96 -3.12 7.47
C ILE A 26 -1.46 -4.55 7.33
N THR A 27 -1.51 -5.26 8.44
CA THR A 27 -2.03 -6.63 8.51
C THR A 27 -3.47 -6.65 9.02
N SER A 28 -4.20 -7.71 8.71
CA SER A 28 -5.56 -7.93 9.22
C SER A 28 -5.61 -8.25 10.73
N MET A 29 -4.46 -8.48 11.38
CA MET A 29 -4.35 -8.96 12.77
C MET A 29 -5.06 -8.09 13.82
N MET A 30 -5.28 -6.80 13.55
CA MET A 30 -5.97 -5.91 14.50
C MET A 30 -7.42 -5.57 14.06
N GLY A 31 -7.99 -6.31 13.12
CA GLY A 31 -9.36 -6.06 12.64
C GLY A 31 -9.56 -4.73 11.93
N VAL A 32 -8.47 -4.00 11.65
CA VAL A 32 -8.54 -2.68 11.01
C VAL A 32 -8.98 -2.79 9.56
N LEU A 33 -8.45 -3.78 8.83
CA LEU A 33 -8.77 -4.06 7.44
C LEU A 33 -9.14 -5.53 7.22
N GLY A 34 -9.89 -5.81 6.15
CA GLY A 34 -10.27 -7.18 5.77
C GLY A 34 -9.18 -7.95 5.02
N PHE A 35 -8.07 -7.32 4.68
CA PHE A 35 -6.91 -7.90 3.99
C PHE A 35 -5.63 -7.11 4.31
N GLU A 36 -4.48 -7.66 3.93
CA GLU A 36 -3.19 -6.99 4.07
C GLU A 36 -2.99 -6.00 2.92
N THR A 37 -2.47 -4.80 3.24
CA THR A 37 -2.07 -3.80 2.27
C THR A 37 -0.66 -3.29 2.58
N ASP A 38 0.13 -3.01 1.54
CA ASP A 38 1.54 -2.65 1.71
C ASP A 38 1.70 -1.28 2.38
N MET A 39 0.81 -0.32 2.09
CA MET A 39 0.85 0.98 2.74
C MET A 39 -0.56 1.56 2.95
N LEU A 40 -0.71 2.25 4.05
CA LEU A 40 -1.88 3.06 4.37
C LEU A 40 -1.46 4.51 4.57
N VAL A 41 -2.17 5.42 3.92
CA VAL A 41 -2.04 6.87 4.11
C VAL A 41 -3.35 7.40 4.67
N LEU A 42 -3.29 7.98 5.87
CA LEU A 42 -4.45 8.56 6.53
C LEU A 42 -4.29 10.08 6.63
N THR A 43 -5.30 10.81 6.14
CA THR A 43 -5.35 12.27 6.22
C THR A 43 -5.82 12.74 7.60
N ARG A 44 -5.57 14.01 7.95
CA ARG A 44 -6.07 14.64 9.18
C ARG A 44 -7.60 14.63 9.27
N GLN A 45 -8.31 14.60 8.13
CA GLN A 45 -9.77 14.53 8.08
C GLN A 45 -10.31 13.12 8.32
N GLY A 46 -9.44 12.11 8.48
CA GLY A 46 -9.82 10.72 8.71
C GLY A 46 -10.11 9.91 7.46
N TYR A 47 -9.68 10.35 6.27
CA TYR A 47 -9.83 9.59 5.04
C TYR A 47 -8.58 8.81 4.71
N ALA A 48 -8.76 7.54 4.35
CA ALA A 48 -7.66 6.64 4.05
C ALA A 48 -7.47 6.40 2.55
N THR A 49 -6.21 6.33 2.14
CA THR A 49 -5.76 5.80 0.85
C THR A 49 -4.94 4.54 1.11
N GLY A 50 -5.34 3.43 0.50
CA GLY A 50 -4.56 2.19 0.50
C GLY A 50 -3.63 2.13 -0.71
N LEU A 51 -2.46 1.52 -0.55
CA LEU A 51 -1.54 1.28 -1.65
C LEU A 51 -0.98 -0.14 -1.59
N GLU A 52 -0.93 -0.77 -2.76
CA GLU A 52 -0.29 -2.07 -3.00
C GLU A 52 0.93 -1.85 -3.89
N ILE A 53 2.09 -2.40 -3.53
CA ILE A 53 3.36 -2.20 -4.24
C ILE A 53 3.69 -3.46 -5.03
N LYS A 54 3.95 -3.32 -6.33
CA LYS A 54 4.36 -4.43 -7.20
C LYS A 54 5.61 -4.04 -7.96
N VAL A 55 6.66 -4.84 -7.82
CA VAL A 55 7.98 -4.54 -8.40
C VAL A 55 8.31 -5.36 -9.64
N SER A 56 7.46 -6.35 -9.98
CA SER A 56 7.62 -7.18 -11.18
C SER A 56 6.26 -7.58 -11.76
N LYS A 57 6.27 -7.97 -13.04
CA LYS A 57 5.07 -8.49 -13.73
C LYS A 57 4.54 -9.77 -13.07
N ALA A 58 5.44 -10.64 -12.61
CA ALA A 58 5.05 -11.86 -11.91
C ALA A 58 4.34 -11.56 -10.58
N ASP A 59 4.87 -10.60 -9.81
CA ASP A 59 4.28 -10.14 -8.56
C ASP A 59 2.91 -9.47 -8.79
N LEU A 60 2.80 -8.62 -9.82
CA LEU A 60 1.54 -8.02 -10.23
C LEU A 60 0.50 -9.09 -10.56
N LYS A 61 0.85 -10.08 -11.39
CA LYS A 61 -0.06 -11.19 -11.75
C LYS A 61 -0.44 -12.06 -10.55
N ALA A 62 0.50 -12.32 -9.63
CA ALA A 62 0.25 -13.10 -8.43
C ALA A 62 -0.81 -12.46 -7.52
N ASP A 63 -0.90 -11.13 -7.51
CA ASP A 63 -1.89 -10.40 -6.71
C ASP A 63 -3.33 -10.76 -7.09
N PHE A 64 -3.59 -10.94 -8.38
CA PHE A 64 -4.91 -11.31 -8.92
C PHE A 64 -5.34 -12.75 -8.54
N ASN A 65 -4.44 -13.57 -8.01
CA ASN A 65 -4.76 -14.87 -7.43
C ASN A 65 -5.22 -14.81 -5.98
N LYS A 66 -5.03 -13.68 -5.30
CA LYS A 66 -5.49 -13.49 -3.91
C LYS A 66 -7.02 -13.54 -3.84
N ARG A 67 -7.54 -14.05 -2.71
CA ARG A 67 -8.98 -14.26 -2.50
C ARG A 67 -9.82 -13.01 -2.72
N HIS A 68 -9.38 -11.87 -2.19
CA HIS A 68 -10.11 -10.61 -2.32
C HIS A 68 -10.13 -10.10 -3.77
N MET A 69 -9.04 -10.28 -4.53
CA MET A 69 -8.97 -9.90 -5.94
C MET A 69 -9.84 -10.82 -6.81
N LYS A 70 -9.80 -12.14 -6.60
CA LYS A 70 -10.70 -13.07 -7.29
C LYS A 70 -12.17 -12.72 -7.08
N ALA A 71 -12.55 -12.37 -5.84
CA ALA A 71 -13.92 -11.96 -5.54
C ALA A 71 -14.28 -10.61 -6.20
N LEU A 72 -13.31 -9.73 -6.38
CA LEU A 72 -13.46 -8.42 -7.00
C LEU A 72 -13.62 -8.52 -8.52
N LEU A 73 -12.93 -9.46 -9.15
CA LEU A 73 -12.99 -9.69 -10.61
C LEU A 73 -14.19 -10.54 -11.03
N ASP A 74 -14.95 -11.10 -10.09
CA ASP A 74 -16.20 -11.78 -10.36
C ASP A 74 -17.34 -10.75 -10.52
N PRO A 75 -17.92 -10.57 -11.72
CA PRO A 75 -18.95 -9.55 -11.96
C PRO A 75 -20.18 -9.67 -11.05
N PHE A 76 -20.51 -10.88 -10.59
CA PHE A 76 -21.63 -11.13 -9.68
C PHE A 76 -21.31 -10.74 -8.21
N ASN A 77 -20.04 -10.69 -7.85
CA ASN A 77 -19.58 -10.44 -6.49
C ASN A 77 -18.82 -9.10 -6.33
N GLU A 78 -18.51 -8.39 -7.41
CA GLU A 78 -17.67 -7.20 -7.40
C GLU A 78 -18.12 -6.17 -6.36
N LYS A 79 -19.37 -5.75 -6.39
CA LYS A 79 -19.92 -4.75 -5.45
C LYS A 79 -19.77 -5.20 -4.00
N ARG A 80 -20.09 -6.47 -3.71
CA ARG A 80 -19.97 -7.05 -2.37
C ARG A 80 -18.51 -7.18 -1.93
N ALA A 81 -17.62 -7.50 -2.86
CA ALA A 81 -16.19 -7.58 -2.59
C ALA A 81 -15.59 -6.19 -2.30
N LEU A 82 -15.95 -5.18 -3.11
CA LEU A 82 -15.57 -3.79 -2.84
C LEU A 82 -16.02 -3.35 -1.44
N GLU A 83 -17.28 -3.56 -1.10
CA GLU A 83 -17.82 -3.19 0.20
C GLU A 83 -17.13 -3.96 1.35
N ARG A 84 -16.91 -5.26 1.18
CA ARG A 84 -16.28 -6.10 2.21
C ARG A 84 -14.83 -5.74 2.48
N TYR A 85 -14.04 -5.52 1.42
CA TYR A 85 -12.58 -5.39 1.54
C TYR A 85 -12.10 -3.96 1.48
N TYR A 86 -12.77 -3.06 0.73
CA TYR A 86 -12.28 -1.73 0.43
C TYR A 86 -13.11 -0.60 1.05
N LYS A 87 -14.20 -0.87 1.78
CA LYS A 87 -15.09 0.18 2.33
C LYS A 87 -14.39 1.23 3.19
N LYS A 88 -13.28 0.88 3.83
CA LYS A 88 -12.50 1.79 4.67
C LYS A 88 -11.56 2.71 3.88
N PHE A 89 -11.41 2.49 2.58
CA PHE A 89 -10.59 3.32 1.72
C PHE A 89 -11.43 4.31 0.90
N LYS A 90 -10.99 5.57 0.91
CA LYS A 90 -11.52 6.57 -0.02
C LYS A 90 -10.94 6.34 -1.42
N TYR A 91 -9.66 6.03 -1.49
CA TYR A 91 -8.93 5.71 -2.72
C TYR A 91 -8.04 4.49 -2.51
N PHE A 92 -7.79 3.76 -3.58
CA PHE A 92 -6.83 2.67 -3.58
C PHE A 92 -5.94 2.74 -4.81
N TYR A 93 -4.64 2.56 -4.64
CA TYR A 93 -3.65 2.67 -5.69
C TYR A 93 -2.74 1.46 -5.74
N TYR A 94 -2.28 1.15 -6.94
CA TYR A 94 -1.10 0.34 -7.16
C TYR A 94 0.10 1.24 -7.39
N ALA A 95 1.23 0.94 -6.76
CA ALA A 95 2.49 1.64 -6.91
C ALA A 95 3.50 0.69 -7.57
N ILE A 96 3.96 1.04 -8.75
CA ILE A 96 4.73 0.17 -9.63
C ILE A 96 5.93 0.91 -10.22
N PRO A 97 7.01 0.22 -10.65
CA PRO A 97 8.00 0.78 -11.55
C PRO A 97 7.36 1.22 -12.89
N GLU A 98 7.87 2.28 -13.47
CA GLU A 98 7.29 2.88 -14.70
C GLU A 98 7.22 1.88 -15.87
N GLU A 99 8.17 0.97 -15.97
CA GLU A 99 8.24 -0.08 -16.99
C GLU A 99 7.08 -1.10 -16.92
N LEU A 100 6.39 -1.21 -15.78
CA LEU A 100 5.23 -2.11 -15.63
C LEU A 100 3.90 -1.44 -15.99
N LEU A 101 3.90 -0.15 -16.38
CA LEU A 101 2.66 0.58 -16.63
C LEU A 101 1.76 -0.07 -17.71
N PRO A 102 2.27 -0.57 -18.85
CA PRO A 102 1.40 -1.21 -19.85
C PRO A 102 0.65 -2.43 -19.29
N ASP A 103 1.36 -3.32 -18.57
CA ASP A 103 0.74 -4.49 -17.94
C ASP A 103 -0.26 -4.10 -16.83
N ALA A 104 0.06 -3.06 -16.08
CA ALA A 104 -0.79 -2.57 -14.99
C ALA A 104 -2.10 -1.94 -15.52
N LEU A 105 -2.05 -1.23 -16.64
CA LEU A 105 -3.25 -0.66 -17.27
C LEU A 105 -4.21 -1.74 -17.78
N GLU A 106 -3.68 -2.89 -18.23
CA GLU A 106 -4.47 -4.03 -18.68
C GLU A 106 -5.10 -4.80 -17.51
N LEU A 107 -4.33 -5.03 -16.44
CA LEU A 107 -4.71 -5.96 -15.38
C LEU A 107 -5.49 -5.29 -14.23
N ILE A 108 -5.15 -4.05 -13.87
CA ILE A 108 -5.70 -3.39 -12.67
C ILE A 108 -7.06 -2.77 -13.00
N PRO A 109 -8.12 -3.09 -12.20
CA PRO A 109 -9.45 -2.50 -12.38
C PRO A 109 -9.41 -0.97 -12.48
N GLU A 110 -10.26 -0.39 -13.34
CA GLU A 110 -10.24 1.04 -13.67
C GLU A 110 -10.51 1.99 -12.50
N TYR A 111 -11.16 1.52 -11.44
CA TYR A 111 -11.44 2.34 -10.26
C TYR A 111 -10.24 2.46 -9.33
N PHE A 112 -9.23 1.59 -9.43
CA PHE A 112 -7.97 1.75 -8.72
C PHE A 112 -7.03 2.68 -9.49
N GLY A 113 -6.31 3.52 -8.76
CA GLY A 113 -5.29 4.38 -9.33
C GLY A 113 -3.97 3.66 -9.56
N ILE A 114 -3.09 4.28 -10.32
CA ILE A 114 -1.74 3.79 -10.57
C ILE A 114 -0.74 4.92 -10.35
N PHE A 115 0.19 4.71 -9.44
CA PHE A 115 1.40 5.50 -9.29
C PHE A 115 2.58 4.79 -9.93
N CYS A 116 3.33 5.49 -10.78
CA CYS A 116 4.58 5.02 -11.32
C CYS A 116 5.75 5.61 -10.54
N TYR A 117 6.66 4.74 -10.12
CA TYR A 117 7.95 5.13 -9.57
C TYR A 117 8.92 5.43 -10.71
N VAL A 118 9.36 6.69 -10.77
CA VAL A 118 10.34 7.15 -11.76
C VAL A 118 11.71 7.17 -11.10
N SER A 119 12.58 6.23 -11.50
CA SER A 119 13.92 6.08 -10.90
C SER A 119 14.96 7.05 -11.45
N LYS A 120 14.73 7.61 -12.65
CA LYS A 120 15.65 8.51 -13.35
C LYS A 120 15.68 9.88 -12.68
N ARG A 121 16.87 10.33 -12.24
CA ARG A 121 17.22 11.63 -11.64
C ARG A 121 16.60 11.99 -10.28
N HIS A 122 15.29 11.79 -10.04
CA HIS A 122 14.66 12.39 -8.84
C HIS A 122 13.93 11.42 -7.91
N ARG A 123 13.81 10.14 -8.25
CA ARG A 123 13.15 9.09 -7.42
C ARG A 123 11.81 9.58 -6.84
N PHE A 124 10.84 9.88 -7.70
CA PHE A 124 9.53 10.39 -7.32
C PHE A 124 8.40 9.48 -7.80
N MET A 125 7.19 9.70 -7.26
CA MET A 125 5.97 9.06 -7.74
C MET A 125 5.24 9.98 -8.73
N ARG A 126 4.85 9.42 -9.87
CA ARG A 126 4.00 10.06 -10.88
C ARG A 126 2.65 9.35 -10.92
N GLU A 127 1.56 10.08 -10.77
CA GLU A 127 0.22 9.52 -10.95
C GLU A 127 -0.02 9.26 -12.44
N ALA A 128 -0.07 7.98 -12.83
CA ALA A 128 -0.32 7.56 -14.20
C ALA A 128 -1.82 7.35 -14.47
N ARG A 129 -2.56 6.92 -13.46
CA ARG A 129 -4.02 6.83 -13.48
C ARG A 129 -4.59 7.26 -12.13
N LYS A 130 -5.51 8.23 -12.13
CA LYS A 130 -6.18 8.70 -10.92
C LYS A 130 -7.18 7.64 -10.43
N ALA A 131 -7.17 7.35 -9.13
CA ALA A 131 -8.17 6.48 -8.53
C ALA A 131 -9.55 7.13 -8.53
N LYS A 132 -10.59 6.33 -8.81
CA LYS A 132 -12.00 6.73 -8.56
C LYS A 132 -12.25 6.66 -7.04
N MET A 133 -13.12 7.50 -6.52
CA MET A 133 -13.54 7.43 -5.13
C MET A 133 -14.30 6.12 -4.91
N LEU A 134 -13.81 5.26 -4.01
CA LEU A 134 -14.45 4.00 -3.67
C LEU A 134 -15.57 4.21 -2.65
N PHE A 135 -15.19 4.73 -1.47
CA PHE A 135 -16.13 5.01 -0.38
C PHE A 135 -15.76 6.32 0.31
N ASN A 136 -16.79 7.00 0.83
CA ASN A 136 -16.58 8.20 1.65
C ASN A 136 -16.56 7.84 3.15
N TYR A 137 -15.86 6.75 3.50
CA TYR A 137 -15.73 6.29 4.89
C TYR A 137 -14.73 7.15 5.64
N LYS A 138 -15.15 7.65 6.79
CA LYS A 138 -14.30 8.39 7.71
C LYS A 138 -13.90 7.46 8.87
N TRP A 139 -12.62 7.29 9.07
CA TRP A 139 -12.07 6.47 10.15
C TRP A 139 -12.41 7.06 11.52
N SER A 140 -12.79 6.20 12.46
CA SER A 140 -13.01 6.58 13.86
C SER A 140 -11.69 6.85 14.56
N ASP A 141 -11.75 7.54 15.71
CA ASP A 141 -10.56 7.77 16.55
C ASP A 141 -9.95 6.44 17.00
N GLU A 142 -10.75 5.42 17.26
CA GLU A 142 -10.28 4.07 17.59
C GLU A 142 -9.52 3.43 16.43
N ASP A 143 -10.04 3.51 15.21
CA ASP A 143 -9.35 3.04 14.01
C ASP A 143 -7.98 3.74 13.85
N VAL A 144 -7.95 5.06 14.06
CA VAL A 144 -6.71 5.88 13.98
C VAL A 144 -5.70 5.44 15.02
N VAL A 145 -6.11 5.27 16.28
CA VAL A 145 -5.24 4.79 17.36
C VAL A 145 -4.67 3.40 17.05
N ASN A 146 -5.49 2.50 16.52
CA ASN A 146 -5.03 1.15 16.13
C ASN A 146 -3.99 1.20 15.00
N VAL A 147 -4.16 2.08 14.01
CA VAL A 147 -3.15 2.29 12.94
C VAL A 147 -1.86 2.88 13.51
N MET A 148 -1.93 3.82 14.43
CA MET A 148 -0.74 4.38 15.09
C MET A 148 0.01 3.32 15.89
N ARG A 149 -0.69 2.42 16.59
CA ARG A 149 -0.09 1.26 17.28
C ARG A 149 0.62 0.34 16.31
N LEU A 150 0.02 0.04 15.14
CA LEU A 150 0.68 -0.73 14.10
C LEU A 150 1.97 -0.06 13.62
N GLY A 151 1.95 1.27 13.41
CA GLY A 151 3.15 2.04 13.08
C GLY A 151 4.27 1.87 14.11
N THR A 152 3.94 1.96 15.41
CA THR A 152 4.89 1.75 16.51
C THR A 152 5.46 0.32 16.50
N MET A 153 4.62 -0.69 16.25
CA MET A 153 5.08 -2.08 16.13
C MET A 153 6.04 -2.26 14.94
N ARG A 154 5.84 -1.55 13.83
CA ARG A 154 6.75 -1.58 12.68
C ARG A 154 8.10 -0.95 13.00
N ILE A 155 8.11 0.19 13.69
CA ILE A 155 9.35 0.83 14.17
C ILE A 155 10.13 -0.14 15.09
N PHE A 156 9.45 -0.80 16.03
CA PHE A 156 10.09 -1.78 16.90
C PHE A 156 10.68 -2.97 16.10
N SER A 157 9.93 -3.51 15.15
CA SER A 157 10.39 -4.61 14.29
C SER A 157 11.62 -4.22 13.47
N LEU A 158 11.62 -3.02 12.88
CA LEU A 158 12.77 -2.49 12.14
C LEU A 158 14.00 -2.31 13.03
N LYS A 159 13.86 -1.76 14.24
CA LYS A 159 14.96 -1.63 15.19
C LYS A 159 15.55 -2.99 15.57
N LYS A 160 14.71 -4.00 15.81
CA LYS A 160 15.19 -5.38 16.07
C LYS A 160 15.95 -5.97 14.88
N GLN A 161 15.50 -5.68 13.66
CA GLN A 161 16.18 -6.15 12.44
C GLN A 161 17.56 -5.49 12.30
N ILE A 162 17.65 -4.18 12.53
CA ILE A 162 18.92 -3.44 12.53
C ILE A 162 19.88 -4.06 13.57
N GLN A 163 19.45 -4.23 14.80
CA GLN A 163 20.25 -4.82 15.88
C GLN A 163 20.79 -6.22 15.51
N ARG A 164 19.94 -7.07 14.93
CA ARG A 164 20.38 -8.42 14.48
C ARG A 164 21.41 -8.34 13.37
N ASN A 165 21.27 -7.42 12.42
CA ASN A 165 22.22 -7.25 11.33
C ASN A 165 23.57 -6.74 11.85
N GLU A 166 23.60 -5.81 12.79
CA GLU A 166 24.80 -5.31 13.45
C GLU A 166 25.54 -6.45 14.18
N GLN A 167 24.81 -7.26 14.96
CA GLN A 167 25.40 -8.41 15.67
C GLN A 167 26.01 -9.44 14.69
N ARG A 168 25.34 -9.73 13.57
CA ARG A 168 25.87 -10.64 12.54
C ARG A 168 27.15 -10.09 11.88
N ASN A 169 27.23 -8.79 11.67
CA ASN A 169 28.41 -8.16 11.08
C ASN A 169 29.60 -8.21 12.05
N LEU A 170 29.38 -8.01 13.36
CA LEU A 170 30.42 -8.12 14.37
C LEU A 170 30.98 -9.54 14.54
N GLN A 171 30.18 -10.57 14.27
CA GLN A 171 30.62 -11.99 14.32
C GLN A 171 31.39 -12.44 13.08
N ARG A 172 31.44 -11.62 12.03
CA ARG A 172 32.16 -11.93 10.78
C ARG A 172 33.53 -11.25 10.67
N VAL A 173 33.89 -10.44 11.65
CA VAL A 173 35.20 -9.83 11.84
C VAL A 173 36.04 -10.65 12.82
#